data_3b412a0d21e05a981b7defeddeb94e84
#
_entry.id   3b412a0d21e05a981b7defeddeb94e84
#
_cell.length_a   1.000
_cell.length_b   1.000
_cell.length_c   1.000
_cell.angle_alpha   90.00
_cell.angle_beta   90.00
_cell.angle_gamma   90.00
#
_symmetry.space_group_name_H-M   'P 1'
#
loop_
_entity.id
_entity.type
_entity.pdbx_description
1 polymer ?
#
loop_
_entity_poly.entity_id
_entity_poly.type
_entity_poly.pdbx_seq_one_letter_code
_entity_poly.pdbx_strand_id
1 'polypeptide(L)'
;VQATFQEYRETQDYKTSILSTANTLQLSKASVTSYLPYQKGVYFSSTAEKEKISVGAERQRRYRAMKRWRANPTEENFWGVVLAYAGVKFKTYSGLPFSYEIKKGRNGEYTKELWIDRRENSKSLAWSSIVLALKNIKGEVVDRPKALGDIRGVTYIYGMFYRFGLIDVPDEVKEKMGRPKDRKK
;
A
#
# COMPACT_ATOMS: atom_id res chain seq x y z
N VAL A 1 25.56 2.41 -31.66
CA VAL A 1 24.41 2.05 -30.80
C VAL A 1 23.09 2.34 -31.51
N GLN A 2 22.85 3.58 -31.93
CA GLN A 2 21.56 3.96 -32.54
C GLN A 2 21.32 3.19 -33.88
N ALA A 3 22.30 3.09 -34.76
CA ALA A 3 22.15 2.35 -36.00
C ALA A 3 21.85 0.86 -35.79
N THR A 4 22.65 0.18 -34.98
CA THR A 4 22.43 -1.23 -34.61
C THR A 4 21.09 -1.46 -33.93
N PHE A 5 20.65 -0.51 -33.09
CA PHE A 5 19.33 -0.57 -32.47
C PHE A 5 18.21 -0.47 -33.51
N GLN A 6 18.32 0.42 -34.50
CA GLN A 6 17.31 0.58 -35.53
C GLN A 6 17.20 -0.69 -36.43
N GLU A 7 18.30 -1.32 -36.75
CA GLU A 7 18.29 -2.61 -37.47
C GLU A 7 17.46 -3.67 -36.73
N TYR A 8 17.64 -3.80 -35.40
CA TYR A 8 16.85 -4.73 -34.62
C TYR A 8 15.39 -4.31 -34.48
N ARG A 9 15.10 -2.98 -34.50
CA ARG A 9 13.73 -2.46 -34.39
C ARG A 9 12.84 -2.82 -35.59
N GLU A 10 13.41 -3.12 -36.74
CA GLU A 10 12.65 -3.54 -37.92
C GLU A 10 11.95 -4.90 -37.71
N THR A 11 12.53 -5.78 -36.90
CA THR A 11 12.05 -7.15 -36.71
C THR A 11 11.66 -7.50 -35.26
N GLN A 12 11.98 -6.64 -34.29
CA GLN A 12 11.82 -6.92 -32.88
C GLN A 12 11.11 -5.78 -32.13
N ASP A 13 10.51 -6.11 -31.00
CA ASP A 13 9.97 -5.08 -30.09
C ASP A 13 11.10 -4.26 -29.42
N TYR A 14 10.74 -3.11 -28.85
CA TYR A 14 11.70 -2.15 -28.29
C TYR A 14 12.64 -2.75 -27.22
N LYS A 15 12.11 -3.57 -26.32
CA LYS A 15 12.93 -4.20 -25.27
C LYS A 15 13.90 -5.24 -25.81
N THR A 16 13.44 -6.07 -26.70
CA THR A 16 14.24 -7.10 -27.35
C THR A 16 15.33 -6.46 -28.20
N SER A 17 15.03 -5.37 -28.91
CA SER A 17 16.02 -4.61 -29.68
C SER A 17 17.13 -4.04 -28.82
N ILE A 18 16.82 -3.51 -27.60
CA ILE A 18 17.87 -3.06 -26.67
C ILE A 18 18.73 -4.22 -26.20
N LEU A 19 18.14 -5.39 -25.93
CA LEU A 19 18.87 -6.58 -25.51
C LEU A 19 19.82 -7.08 -26.61
N SER A 20 19.31 -7.18 -27.82
CA SER A 20 20.09 -7.59 -28.98
C SER A 20 21.24 -6.62 -29.26
N THR A 21 20.97 -5.31 -29.20
CA THR A 21 22.01 -4.26 -29.34
C THR A 21 23.06 -4.35 -28.25
N ALA A 22 22.63 -4.55 -26.98
CA ALA A 22 23.55 -4.68 -25.86
C ALA A 22 24.49 -5.89 -26.04
N ASN A 23 23.95 -7.03 -26.43
CA ASN A 23 24.72 -8.24 -26.68
C ASN A 23 25.70 -8.06 -27.86
N THR A 24 25.24 -7.51 -28.98
CA THR A 24 26.07 -7.30 -30.19
C THR A 24 27.23 -6.36 -29.92
N LEU A 25 26.99 -5.28 -29.18
CA LEU A 25 28.01 -4.27 -28.91
C LEU A 25 28.76 -4.51 -27.58
N GLN A 26 28.49 -5.60 -26.87
CA GLN A 26 29.04 -5.93 -25.55
C GLN A 26 28.90 -4.79 -24.54
N LEU A 27 27.76 -4.09 -24.59
CA LEU A 27 27.42 -2.99 -23.70
C LEU A 27 26.37 -3.42 -22.66
N SER A 28 26.31 -2.67 -21.55
CA SER A 28 25.19 -2.85 -20.62
C SER A 28 23.89 -2.31 -21.23
N LYS A 29 22.75 -2.88 -20.82
CA LYS A 29 21.41 -2.36 -21.20
C LYS A 29 21.24 -0.89 -20.84
N ALA A 30 21.77 -0.47 -19.70
CA ALA A 30 21.75 0.92 -19.26
C ALA A 30 22.56 1.83 -20.20
N SER A 31 23.73 1.37 -20.63
CA SER A 31 24.55 2.09 -21.61
C SER A 31 23.82 2.25 -22.95
N VAL A 32 23.22 1.19 -23.47
CA VAL A 32 22.43 1.27 -24.72
C VAL A 32 21.27 2.26 -24.55
N THR A 33 20.53 2.17 -23.46
CA THR A 33 19.36 3.03 -23.22
C THR A 33 19.72 4.51 -23.09
N SER A 34 20.93 4.85 -22.59
CA SER A 34 21.38 6.23 -22.49
C SER A 34 21.62 6.93 -23.83
N TYR A 35 21.86 6.15 -24.91
CA TYR A 35 22.04 6.65 -26.27
C TYR A 35 20.72 6.74 -27.06
N LEU A 36 19.62 6.27 -26.49
CA LEU A 36 18.32 6.25 -27.16
C LEU A 36 17.39 7.31 -26.57
N PRO A 37 16.40 7.80 -27.33
CA PRO A 37 15.38 8.69 -26.79
C PRO A 37 14.67 8.05 -25.60
N TYR A 38 14.41 8.84 -24.56
CA TYR A 38 13.71 8.38 -23.37
C TYR A 38 12.34 7.79 -23.72
N GLN A 39 12.11 6.54 -23.33
CA GLN A 39 10.81 5.88 -23.46
C GLN A 39 10.30 5.41 -22.10
N LYS A 40 9.17 5.98 -21.71
CA LYS A 40 8.52 5.68 -20.42
C LYS A 40 8.08 4.20 -20.37
N GLY A 41 8.39 3.50 -19.27
CA GLY A 41 7.90 2.15 -19.02
C GLY A 41 8.78 1.00 -19.52
N VAL A 42 9.98 1.27 -20.03
CA VAL A 42 10.95 0.23 -20.41
C VAL A 42 11.81 -0.15 -19.19
N TYR A 43 11.50 -1.28 -18.57
CA TYR A 43 12.23 -1.81 -17.42
C TYR A 43 12.76 -3.21 -17.71
N PHE A 44 14.00 -3.48 -17.32
CA PHE A 44 14.69 -4.76 -17.51
C PHE A 44 14.88 -5.57 -16.24
N SER A 45 14.29 -5.14 -15.13
CA SER A 45 14.34 -5.89 -13.88
C SER A 45 13.63 -7.24 -14.01
N SER A 46 14.15 -8.26 -13.37
CA SER A 46 13.46 -9.55 -13.24
C SER A 46 12.13 -9.38 -12.51
N THR A 47 11.20 -10.30 -12.68
CA THR A 47 9.90 -10.27 -11.97
C THR A 47 10.11 -10.22 -10.46
N ALA A 48 11.08 -10.97 -9.92
CA ALA A 48 11.41 -10.98 -8.52
C ALA A 48 11.98 -9.64 -8.02
N GLU A 49 12.79 -8.93 -8.85
CA GLU A 49 13.27 -7.58 -8.53
C GLU A 49 12.17 -6.54 -8.60
N LYS A 50 11.23 -6.67 -9.55
CA LYS A 50 10.04 -5.82 -9.63
C LYS A 50 9.16 -5.97 -8.40
N GLU A 51 8.92 -7.19 -7.93
CA GLU A 51 8.17 -7.45 -6.71
C GLU A 51 8.86 -6.86 -5.48
N LYS A 52 10.19 -7.01 -5.34
CA LYS A 52 10.96 -6.42 -4.25
C LYS A 52 10.92 -4.89 -4.26
N ILE A 53 11.05 -4.27 -5.43
CA ILE A 53 10.97 -2.82 -5.60
C ILE A 53 9.55 -2.32 -5.27
N SER A 54 8.51 -3.03 -5.72
CA SER A 54 7.11 -2.72 -5.42
C SER A 54 6.84 -2.77 -3.91
N VAL A 55 7.26 -3.84 -3.23
CA VAL A 55 7.10 -3.99 -1.76
C VAL A 55 7.85 -2.89 -1.00
N GLY A 56 9.06 -2.55 -1.42
CA GLY A 56 9.84 -1.46 -0.85
C GLY A 56 9.17 -0.10 -1.04
N ALA A 57 8.66 0.18 -2.23
CA ALA A 57 7.95 1.42 -2.55
C ALA A 57 6.66 1.57 -1.75
N GLU A 58 5.87 0.50 -1.60
CA GLU A 58 4.65 0.49 -0.79
C GLU A 58 4.94 0.73 0.70
N ARG A 59 5.98 0.07 1.23
CA ARG A 59 6.43 0.30 2.62
C ARG A 59 6.84 1.76 2.82
N GLN A 60 7.58 2.33 1.89
CA GLN A 60 8.00 3.73 1.94
C GLN A 60 6.81 4.69 1.83
N ARG A 61 5.82 4.37 0.99
CA ARG A 61 4.57 5.14 0.87
C ARG A 61 3.83 5.17 2.21
N ARG A 62 3.65 4.02 2.87
CA ARG A 62 3.02 3.92 4.19
C ARG A 62 3.77 4.71 5.26
N TYR A 63 5.09 4.58 5.29
CA TYR A 63 5.94 5.33 6.22
C TYR A 63 5.78 6.84 6.03
N ARG A 64 5.82 7.34 4.80
CA ARG A 64 5.64 8.78 4.49
C ARG A 64 4.25 9.28 4.88
N ALA A 65 3.21 8.52 4.62
CA ALA A 65 1.84 8.87 5.01
C ALA A 65 1.70 8.98 6.53
N MET A 66 2.21 7.99 7.28
CA MET A 66 2.21 8.03 8.74
C MET A 66 3.05 9.19 9.30
N LYS A 67 4.22 9.45 8.75
CA LYS A 67 5.07 10.58 9.16
C LYS A 67 4.34 11.92 8.95
N ARG A 68 3.69 12.11 7.80
CA ARG A 68 2.92 13.32 7.48
C ARG A 68 1.78 13.52 8.47
N TRP A 69 1.00 12.47 8.72
CA TRP A 69 -0.11 12.54 9.66
C TRP A 69 0.35 12.86 11.09
N ARG A 70 1.42 12.23 11.57
CA ARG A 70 1.98 12.51 12.90
C ARG A 70 2.50 13.95 13.04
N ALA A 71 3.07 14.51 11.98
CA ALA A 71 3.52 15.90 11.96
C ALA A 71 2.36 16.90 11.93
N ASN A 72 1.25 16.54 11.26
CA ASN A 72 0.05 17.38 11.16
C ASN A 72 -1.21 16.48 11.16
N PRO A 73 -1.84 16.22 12.33
CA PRO A 73 -2.92 15.26 12.48
C PRO A 73 -4.28 15.81 12.00
N THR A 74 -4.36 16.12 10.71
CA THR A 74 -5.62 16.50 10.04
C THR A 74 -6.35 15.27 9.51
N GLU A 75 -7.67 15.40 9.30
CA GLU A 75 -8.49 14.36 8.70
C GLU A 75 -8.00 13.97 7.30
N GLU A 76 -7.54 14.94 6.53
CA GLU A 76 -7.02 14.72 5.17
C GLU A 76 -5.71 13.93 5.19
N ASN A 77 -4.77 14.27 6.08
CA ASN A 77 -3.55 13.49 6.24
C ASN A 77 -3.82 12.08 6.74
N PHE A 78 -4.85 11.89 7.57
CA PHE A 78 -5.28 10.57 8.01
C PHE A 78 -5.90 9.76 6.87
N TRP A 79 -6.68 10.41 6.00
CA TRP A 79 -7.16 9.78 4.77
C TRP A 79 -6.01 9.28 3.90
N GLY A 80 -4.92 10.06 3.80
CA GLY A 80 -3.69 9.64 3.13
C GLY A 80 -3.06 8.38 3.72
N VAL A 81 -3.13 8.18 5.05
CA VAL A 81 -2.71 6.92 5.71
C VAL A 81 -3.61 5.78 5.27
N VAL A 82 -4.92 5.94 5.32
CA VAL A 82 -5.88 4.90 4.95
C VAL A 82 -5.70 4.50 3.48
N LEU A 83 -5.49 5.45 2.58
CA LEU A 83 -5.16 5.17 1.17
C LEU A 83 -3.85 4.38 0.99
N ALA A 84 -2.83 4.70 1.80
CA ALA A 84 -1.53 4.04 1.71
C ALA A 84 -1.55 2.59 2.19
N TYR A 85 -2.50 2.23 3.06
CA TYR A 85 -2.66 0.89 3.61
C TYR A 85 -3.75 0.06 2.90
N ALA A 86 -4.39 0.55 1.85
CA ALA A 86 -5.32 -0.24 1.05
C ALA A 86 -4.65 -1.50 0.51
N GLY A 87 -5.33 -2.63 0.55
CA GLY A 87 -4.81 -3.95 0.15
C GLY A 87 -3.89 -4.64 1.18
N VAL A 88 -3.51 -3.97 2.26
CA VAL A 88 -2.72 -4.60 3.33
C VAL A 88 -3.57 -5.59 4.12
N LYS A 89 -2.97 -6.70 4.55
CA LYS A 89 -3.62 -7.68 5.42
C LYS A 89 -3.63 -7.19 6.88
N PHE A 90 -4.79 -7.18 7.47
CA PHE A 90 -5.07 -6.86 8.88
C PHE A 90 -5.63 -8.08 9.59
N LYS A 91 -5.75 -7.99 10.91
CA LYS A 91 -6.49 -8.95 11.73
C LYS A 91 -7.48 -8.22 12.63
N THR A 92 -8.66 -8.81 12.81
CA THR A 92 -9.65 -8.34 13.78
C THR A 92 -9.20 -8.64 15.21
N TYR A 93 -9.91 -8.12 16.20
CA TYR A 93 -9.72 -8.43 17.63
C TYR A 93 -9.69 -9.95 17.92
N SER A 94 -10.50 -10.74 17.23
CA SER A 94 -10.54 -12.20 17.33
C SER A 94 -9.48 -12.93 16.48
N GLY A 95 -8.57 -12.21 15.82
CA GLY A 95 -7.51 -12.77 15.00
C GLY A 95 -7.90 -13.12 13.56
N LEU A 96 -9.13 -12.85 13.13
CA LEU A 96 -9.59 -13.15 11.77
C LEU A 96 -8.94 -12.19 10.75
N PRO A 97 -8.37 -12.72 9.66
CA PRO A 97 -7.74 -11.87 8.65
C PRO A 97 -8.78 -11.12 7.82
N PHE A 98 -8.42 -9.90 7.42
CA PHE A 98 -9.17 -9.08 6.47
C PHE A 98 -8.24 -8.12 5.74
N SER A 99 -8.72 -7.58 4.63
CA SER A 99 -8.14 -6.44 3.93
C SER A 99 -9.26 -5.47 3.56
N TYR A 100 -8.91 -4.31 3.03
CA TYR A 100 -9.90 -3.40 2.46
C TYR A 100 -9.40 -2.80 1.16
N GLU A 101 -10.35 -2.43 0.33
CA GLU A 101 -10.14 -1.69 -0.90
C GLU A 101 -10.92 -0.37 -0.86
N ILE A 102 -10.45 0.60 -1.64
CA ILE A 102 -11.13 1.87 -1.83
C ILE A 102 -11.41 2.01 -3.32
N LYS A 103 -12.69 2.12 -3.66
CA LYS A 103 -13.13 2.23 -5.04
C LYS A 103 -13.07 3.67 -5.52
N LYS A 104 -12.94 3.85 -6.82
CA LYS A 104 -13.08 5.15 -7.46
C LYS A 104 -14.53 5.38 -7.88
N GLY A 105 -15.03 6.59 -7.67
CA GLY A 105 -16.30 7.06 -8.17
C GLY A 105 -16.24 7.34 -9.68
N ARG A 106 -17.39 7.74 -10.26
CA ARG A 106 -17.50 8.07 -11.67
C ARG A 106 -16.61 9.24 -12.12
N ASN A 107 -16.26 10.14 -11.19
CA ASN A 107 -15.34 11.27 -11.38
C ASN A 107 -13.86 10.88 -11.33
N GLY A 108 -13.54 9.59 -11.14
CA GLY A 108 -12.16 9.10 -11.02
C GLY A 108 -11.52 9.32 -9.64
N GLU A 109 -12.19 9.99 -8.72
CA GLU A 109 -11.70 10.20 -7.35
C GLU A 109 -12.05 9.02 -6.44
N TYR A 110 -11.28 8.83 -5.38
CA TYR A 110 -11.56 7.78 -4.39
C TYR A 110 -12.84 8.11 -3.59
N THR A 111 -13.73 7.13 -3.51
CA THR A 111 -14.89 7.23 -2.61
C THR A 111 -14.42 7.18 -1.17
N LYS A 112 -15.08 7.94 -0.29
CA LYS A 112 -14.79 7.90 1.16
C LYS A 112 -15.48 6.71 1.84
N GLU A 113 -15.23 5.52 1.28
CA GLU A 113 -15.84 4.27 1.69
C GLU A 113 -14.83 3.13 1.54
N LEU A 114 -14.64 2.34 2.59
CA LEU A 114 -13.73 1.19 2.59
C LEU A 114 -14.53 -0.08 2.40
N TRP A 115 -14.19 -0.85 1.39
CA TRP A 115 -14.80 -2.14 1.12
C TRP A 115 -13.97 -3.24 1.77
N ILE A 116 -14.53 -3.82 2.83
CA ILE A 116 -13.85 -4.89 3.59
C ILE A 116 -14.00 -6.20 2.85
N ASP A 117 -12.88 -6.79 2.46
CA ASP A 117 -12.84 -8.14 1.92
C ASP A 117 -13.00 -9.14 3.05
N ARG A 118 -14.20 -9.75 3.11
CA ARG A 118 -14.55 -10.77 4.07
C ARG A 118 -15.41 -11.84 3.41
N ARG A 119 -14.75 -12.89 2.90
CA ARG A 119 -15.40 -14.04 2.28
C ARG A 119 -16.39 -13.62 1.17
N GLU A 120 -17.61 -14.15 1.16
CA GLU A 120 -18.57 -13.96 0.07
C GLU A 120 -19.29 -12.60 0.04
N ASN A 121 -19.29 -11.86 1.16
CA ASN A 121 -20.00 -10.57 1.26
C ASN A 121 -19.07 -9.45 1.71
N SER A 122 -18.64 -8.63 0.77
CA SER A 122 -17.90 -7.43 1.08
C SER A 122 -18.81 -6.42 1.80
N LYS A 123 -18.34 -5.88 2.95
CA LYS A 123 -19.08 -4.86 3.70
C LYS A 123 -18.37 -3.53 3.56
N SER A 124 -19.14 -2.49 3.28
CA SER A 124 -18.61 -1.14 3.26
C SER A 124 -18.54 -0.54 4.66
N LEU A 125 -17.49 0.24 4.90
CA LEU A 125 -17.24 0.99 6.11
C LEU A 125 -17.13 2.46 5.74
N ALA A 126 -18.05 3.27 6.25
CA ALA A 126 -18.09 4.69 5.96
C ALA A 126 -16.90 5.42 6.60
N TRP A 127 -16.33 6.38 5.90
CA TRP A 127 -15.25 7.22 6.41
C TRP A 127 -15.61 7.93 7.72
N SER A 128 -16.83 8.42 7.85
CA SER A 128 -17.33 9.05 9.07
C SER A 128 -17.23 8.15 10.31
N SER A 129 -17.42 6.84 10.14
CA SER A 129 -17.28 5.84 11.20
C SER A 129 -15.81 5.74 11.68
N ILE A 130 -14.86 5.82 10.76
CA ILE A 130 -13.43 5.77 11.08
C ILE A 130 -13.00 7.06 11.79
N VAL A 131 -13.45 8.21 11.32
CA VAL A 131 -13.16 9.51 11.94
C VAL A 131 -13.76 9.60 13.34
N LEU A 132 -14.98 9.09 13.55
CA LEU A 132 -15.61 9.02 14.86
C LEU A 132 -14.82 8.14 15.82
N ALA A 133 -14.40 6.96 15.38
CA ALA A 133 -13.56 6.06 16.18
C ALA A 133 -12.21 6.71 16.53
N LEU A 134 -11.60 7.46 15.61
CA LEU A 134 -10.35 8.18 15.85
C LEU A 134 -10.49 9.22 16.97
N LYS A 135 -11.60 9.97 16.97
CA LYS A 135 -11.91 10.95 18.02
C LYS A 135 -12.18 10.32 19.39
N ASN A 136 -12.61 9.07 19.40
CA ASN A 136 -12.95 8.32 20.61
C ASN A 136 -11.75 7.61 21.24
N ILE A 137 -10.56 7.69 20.67
CA ILE A 137 -9.36 7.10 21.28
C ILE A 137 -9.09 7.82 22.61
N LYS A 138 -9.15 7.07 23.69
CA LYS A 138 -8.83 7.53 25.05
C LYS A 138 -7.64 6.71 25.56
N GLY A 139 -6.49 7.34 25.65
CA GLY A 139 -5.26 6.67 26.11
C GLY A 139 -4.57 5.84 25.00
N GLU A 140 -3.41 5.27 25.36
CA GLU A 140 -2.58 4.51 24.42
C GLU A 140 -3.06 3.07 24.23
N VAL A 141 -3.56 2.44 25.30
CA VAL A 141 -4.03 1.05 25.30
C VAL A 141 -5.55 1.01 25.23
N VAL A 142 -6.07 0.34 24.22
CA VAL A 142 -7.50 0.11 24.02
C VAL A 142 -7.79 -1.39 24.19
N ASP A 143 -8.52 -1.76 25.22
CA ASP A 143 -8.74 -3.15 25.63
C ASP A 143 -9.65 -3.94 24.68
N ARG A 144 -10.63 -3.29 24.09
CA ARG A 144 -11.64 -3.92 23.21
C ARG A 144 -12.20 -2.96 22.16
N PRO A 145 -12.71 -3.47 21.03
CA PRO A 145 -13.24 -2.63 19.96
C PRO A 145 -14.33 -1.64 20.40
N LYS A 146 -15.25 -2.04 21.27
CA LYS A 146 -16.32 -1.16 21.76
C LYS A 146 -15.84 0.06 22.55
N ALA A 147 -14.60 0.06 23.04
CA ALA A 147 -14.01 1.23 23.68
C ALA A 147 -13.81 2.40 22.68
N LEU A 148 -13.77 2.11 21.37
CA LEU A 148 -13.76 3.12 20.31
C LEU A 148 -15.16 3.66 19.96
N GLY A 149 -16.21 3.16 20.62
CA GLY A 149 -17.61 3.55 20.41
C GLY A 149 -18.48 2.43 19.84
N ASP A 150 -19.80 2.63 19.92
CA ASP A 150 -20.77 1.71 19.30
C ASP A 150 -20.93 2.07 17.82
N ILE A 151 -19.93 1.71 17.05
CA ILE A 151 -19.76 2.08 15.63
C ILE A 151 -19.86 0.83 14.78
N ARG A 152 -20.64 0.90 13.70
CA ARG A 152 -20.71 -0.21 12.73
C ARG A 152 -19.32 -0.52 12.17
N GLY A 153 -18.91 -1.77 12.29
CA GLY A 153 -17.60 -2.22 11.80
C GLY A 153 -16.41 -1.86 12.70
N VAL A 154 -16.66 -1.46 13.95
CA VAL A 154 -15.61 -1.07 14.92
C VAL A 154 -14.54 -2.14 15.11
N THR A 155 -14.86 -3.42 14.94
CA THR A 155 -13.89 -4.52 15.03
C THR A 155 -12.83 -4.43 13.93
N TYR A 156 -13.17 -3.98 12.73
CA TYR A 156 -12.23 -3.74 11.64
C TYR A 156 -11.41 -2.48 11.91
N ILE A 157 -12.07 -1.40 12.34
CA ILE A 157 -11.40 -0.13 12.70
C ILE A 157 -10.35 -0.36 13.77
N TYR A 158 -10.67 -1.14 14.79
CA TYR A 158 -9.73 -1.51 15.86
C TYR A 158 -8.49 -2.22 15.29
N GLY A 159 -8.66 -3.20 14.40
CA GLY A 159 -7.56 -3.88 13.74
C GLY A 159 -6.71 -2.96 12.87
N MET A 160 -7.34 -2.03 12.16
CA MET A 160 -6.64 -1.01 11.38
C MET A 160 -5.83 -0.06 12.29
N PHE A 161 -6.43 0.46 13.36
CA PHE A 161 -5.77 1.39 14.28
C PHE A 161 -4.58 0.75 14.99
N TYR A 162 -4.71 -0.49 15.42
CA TYR A 162 -3.58 -1.24 15.96
C TYR A 162 -2.45 -1.39 14.93
N ARG A 163 -2.79 -1.75 13.70
CA ARG A 163 -1.80 -1.90 12.60
C ARG A 163 -1.14 -0.58 12.24
N PHE A 164 -1.86 0.53 12.25
CA PHE A 164 -1.32 1.88 12.04
C PHE A 164 -0.44 2.35 13.21
N GLY A 165 -0.53 1.71 14.37
CA GLY A 165 0.17 2.14 15.58
C GLY A 165 -0.46 3.39 16.22
N LEU A 166 -1.77 3.54 16.08
CA LEU A 166 -2.57 4.59 16.75
C LEU A 166 -2.98 4.19 18.14
N ILE A 167 -3.19 2.90 18.37
CA ILE A 167 -3.53 2.30 19.65
C ILE A 167 -2.58 1.16 19.94
N ASP A 168 -2.38 0.89 21.21
CA ASP A 168 -1.86 -0.39 21.70
C ASP A 168 -3.01 -1.26 22.22
N VAL A 169 -2.77 -2.54 22.39
CA VAL A 169 -3.78 -3.52 22.79
C VAL A 169 -3.20 -4.43 23.88
N PRO A 170 -4.04 -5.07 24.72
CA PRO A 170 -3.57 -6.04 25.71
C PRO A 170 -2.76 -7.19 25.08
N ASP A 171 -1.83 -7.78 25.82
CA ASP A 171 -0.91 -8.79 25.31
C ASP A 171 -1.62 -10.04 24.76
N GLU A 172 -2.69 -10.45 25.41
CA GLU A 172 -3.55 -11.57 24.91
C GLU A 172 -4.16 -11.28 23.53
N VAL A 173 -4.45 -10.00 23.25
CA VAL A 173 -4.97 -9.55 21.96
C VAL A 173 -3.84 -9.46 20.93
N LYS A 174 -2.63 -9.02 21.35
CA LYS A 174 -1.44 -9.00 20.49
C LYS A 174 -1.08 -10.39 19.97
N GLU A 175 -1.23 -11.43 20.79
CA GLU A 175 -0.99 -12.82 20.36
C GLU A 175 -1.93 -13.21 19.21
N LYS A 176 -3.22 -12.87 19.30
CA LYS A 176 -4.22 -13.17 18.27
C LYS A 176 -4.00 -12.33 16.99
N MET A 177 -3.73 -11.05 17.15
CA MET A 177 -3.60 -10.11 16.03
C MET A 177 -2.22 -10.15 15.38
N GLY A 178 -1.19 -10.62 16.11
CA GLY A 178 0.21 -10.56 15.68
C GLY A 178 0.81 -9.17 15.78
N ARG A 179 2.15 -9.08 15.83
CA ARG A 179 2.85 -7.79 15.89
C ARG A 179 2.76 -7.05 14.55
N PRO A 180 2.47 -5.75 14.55
CA PRO A 180 2.54 -4.95 13.34
C PRO A 180 3.97 -4.94 12.79
N LYS A 181 4.16 -5.44 11.56
CA LYS A 181 5.49 -5.55 10.91
C LYS A 181 6.17 -4.19 10.65
N ASP A 182 5.43 -3.10 10.75
CA ASP A 182 5.92 -1.74 10.45
C ASP A 182 6.26 -0.93 11.71
N ARG A 183 6.07 -1.50 12.92
CA ARG A 183 6.51 -0.88 14.17
C ARG A 183 8.01 -1.14 14.36
N LYS A 184 8.85 -0.13 14.11
CA LYS A 184 10.21 -0.12 14.68
C LYS A 184 10.09 0.13 16.18
N LYS A 185 10.85 -0.65 16.97
CA LYS A 185 11.13 -0.32 18.37
C LYS A 185 11.80 1.03 18.46
#